data_d30befba96812340d1a2ac25b9475e82
#
_entry.id   d30befba96812340d1a2ac25b9475e82
#
_cell.length_a   1.000
_cell.length_b   1.000
_cell.length_c   1.000
_cell.angle_alpha   90.00
_cell.angle_beta   90.00
_cell.angle_gamma   90.00
#
_symmetry.space_group_name_H-M   'P 1'
#
loop_
_entity.id
_entity.type
_entity.pdbx_description
1 polymer ?
#
loop_
_entity_poly.entity_id
_entity_poly.type
_entity_poly.pdbx_seq_one_letter_code
_entity_poly.pdbx_strand_id
1 'polypeptide(L)'
;MAEISAADVKKLREKTGAGMMECKNALVSSDGDFAKAEKLLKEKGLAALEKRAGRATNNGKVFIKMKDDNSAAVLVELNAETDFVARNPDFIALGEKIAADALAKGVTAPNDELSGLVQDLATKIRENMGLKRLCLVKASSNEFLTQYIHGDGNIGVVVKCESDKPEIFKTEDVKSFIFSIALHIAAFNPLAIDKTKVDQAWLKEQEEIFKVQMGQDEKLKGKPENVLEGILKGKVSKYLSEICLMDQGYVKDEKITVAKAVEECGKKAGAKLAVTEYVYYRVGE
;
A
#
# COMPACT_ATOMS: atom_id res chain seq x y z
N MET A 1 6.63 52.56 0.91
CA MET A 1 6.26 51.22 1.41
C MET A 1 4.74 51.14 1.36
N ALA A 2 4.20 50.12 0.71
CA ALA A 2 2.76 49.90 0.69
C ALA A 2 2.27 49.65 2.13
N GLU A 3 1.16 50.27 2.53
CA GLU A 3 0.52 50.03 3.80
C GLU A 3 -0.14 48.64 3.77
N ILE A 4 0.45 47.66 4.48
CA ILE A 4 -0.03 46.27 4.51
C ILE A 4 -1.20 46.20 5.53
N SER A 5 -2.40 45.97 5.05
CA SER A 5 -3.57 45.86 5.92
C SER A 5 -3.65 44.48 6.60
N ALA A 6 -4.32 44.40 7.75
CA ALA A 6 -4.61 43.12 8.41
C ALA A 6 -5.47 42.20 7.53
N ALA A 7 -6.30 42.76 6.66
CA ALA A 7 -7.13 42.03 5.69
C ALA A 7 -6.27 41.35 4.61
N ASP A 8 -5.22 42.03 4.12
CA ASP A 8 -4.30 41.46 3.14
C ASP A 8 -3.49 40.28 3.74
N VAL A 9 -3.02 40.46 4.98
CA VAL A 9 -2.32 39.38 5.70
C VAL A 9 -3.24 38.17 5.90
N LYS A 10 -4.51 38.38 6.27
CA LYS A 10 -5.49 37.32 6.44
C LYS A 10 -5.75 36.59 5.12
N LYS A 11 -5.94 37.33 4.03
CA LYS A 11 -6.19 36.79 2.68
C LYS A 11 -5.02 35.94 2.20
N LEU A 12 -3.77 36.40 2.40
CA LEU A 12 -2.57 35.63 2.02
C LEU A 12 -2.42 34.37 2.88
N ARG A 13 -2.75 34.44 4.20
CA ARG A 13 -2.76 33.30 5.08
C ARG A 13 -3.79 32.25 4.68
N GLU A 14 -5.02 32.66 4.35
CA GLU A 14 -6.07 31.74 3.89
C GLU A 14 -5.65 31.01 2.61
N LYS A 15 -4.93 31.70 1.72
CA LYS A 15 -4.45 31.12 0.46
C LYS A 15 -3.26 30.19 0.66
N THR A 16 -2.31 30.54 1.53
CA THR A 16 -1.01 29.85 1.62
C THR A 16 -0.91 28.90 2.83
N GLY A 17 -1.76 29.04 3.84
CA GLY A 17 -1.65 28.35 5.11
C GLY A 17 -0.46 28.79 5.98
N ALA A 18 0.34 29.76 5.54
CA ALA A 18 1.48 30.28 6.28
C ALA A 18 1.07 31.03 7.57
N GLY A 19 1.99 31.20 8.52
CA GLY A 19 1.72 31.93 9.76
C GLY A 19 1.45 33.40 9.51
N MET A 20 0.63 34.06 10.37
CA MET A 20 0.27 35.48 10.23
C MET A 20 1.49 36.40 10.08
N MET A 21 2.53 36.19 10.90
CA MET A 21 3.76 36.99 10.84
C MET A 21 4.58 36.69 9.57
N GLU A 22 4.59 35.45 9.10
CA GLU A 22 5.23 35.09 7.85
C GLU A 22 4.57 35.76 6.65
N CYS A 23 3.22 35.74 6.61
CA CYS A 23 2.45 36.43 5.58
C CYS A 23 2.69 37.95 5.61
N LYS A 24 2.66 38.57 6.81
CA LYS A 24 2.97 40.00 6.96
C LYS A 24 4.36 40.33 6.45
N ASN A 25 5.39 39.56 6.86
CA ASN A 25 6.77 39.79 6.44
C ASN A 25 6.94 39.57 4.93
N ALA A 26 6.29 38.56 4.35
CA ALA A 26 6.32 38.33 2.91
C ALA A 26 5.69 39.47 2.14
N LEU A 27 4.53 39.99 2.55
CA LEU A 27 3.90 41.17 1.92
C LEU A 27 4.78 42.42 2.04
N VAL A 28 5.36 42.67 3.21
CA VAL A 28 6.29 43.81 3.40
C VAL A 28 7.49 43.68 2.47
N SER A 29 8.13 42.48 2.37
CA SER A 29 9.29 42.24 1.51
C SER A 29 8.95 42.29 0.02
N SER A 30 7.69 42.22 -0.34
CA SER A 30 7.18 42.24 -1.71
C SER A 30 6.44 43.55 -2.04
N ASP A 31 6.56 44.59 -1.21
CA ASP A 31 5.88 45.88 -1.36
C ASP A 31 4.36 45.75 -1.62
N GLY A 32 3.70 44.76 -0.99
CA GLY A 32 2.27 44.49 -1.13
C GLY A 32 1.92 43.60 -2.34
N ASP A 33 2.86 43.21 -3.16
CA ASP A 33 2.64 42.29 -4.28
C ASP A 33 2.33 40.88 -3.78
N PHE A 34 1.08 40.45 -3.91
CA PHE A 34 0.59 39.14 -3.47
C PHE A 34 1.25 37.97 -4.17
N ALA A 35 1.50 38.10 -5.49
CA ALA A 35 2.11 37.00 -6.25
C ALA A 35 3.56 36.76 -5.84
N LYS A 36 4.31 37.85 -5.63
CA LYS A 36 5.69 37.76 -5.12
C LYS A 36 5.72 37.26 -3.67
N ALA A 37 4.80 37.72 -2.81
CA ALA A 37 4.71 37.26 -1.43
C ALA A 37 4.38 35.78 -1.36
N GLU A 38 3.46 35.29 -2.17
CA GLU A 38 3.11 33.88 -2.29
C GLU A 38 4.31 33.02 -2.74
N LYS A 39 5.03 33.45 -3.78
CA LYS A 39 6.25 32.81 -4.25
C LYS A 39 7.31 32.72 -3.16
N LEU A 40 7.54 33.80 -2.42
CA LEU A 40 8.49 33.88 -1.32
C LEU A 40 8.14 32.93 -0.16
N LEU A 41 6.84 32.80 0.14
CA LEU A 41 6.33 31.86 1.14
C LEU A 41 6.49 30.42 0.68
N LYS A 42 6.25 30.13 -0.60
CA LYS A 42 6.44 28.79 -1.17
C LYS A 42 7.91 28.38 -1.13
N GLU A 43 8.85 29.25 -1.52
CA GLU A 43 10.29 29.00 -1.45
C GLU A 43 10.76 28.73 -0.01
N LYS A 44 10.30 29.53 0.97
CA LYS A 44 10.59 29.29 2.39
C LYS A 44 9.98 27.98 2.91
N GLY A 45 8.80 27.64 2.45
CA GLY A 45 8.14 26.38 2.77
C GLY A 45 8.94 25.18 2.27
N LEU A 46 9.41 25.20 1.02
CA LEU A 46 10.26 24.15 0.45
C LEU A 46 11.57 23.98 1.23
N ALA A 47 12.27 25.06 1.55
CA ALA A 47 13.48 25.01 2.37
C ALA A 47 13.23 24.46 3.79
N ALA A 48 12.05 24.67 4.35
CA ALA A 48 11.65 24.09 5.62
C ALA A 48 11.29 22.59 5.49
N LEU A 49 10.75 22.15 4.35
CA LEU A 49 10.52 20.73 4.06
C LEU A 49 11.83 19.95 3.92
N GLU A 50 12.80 20.49 3.21
CA GLU A 50 14.14 19.87 3.07
C GLU A 50 14.76 19.57 4.45
N LYS A 51 14.65 20.51 5.39
CA LYS A 51 15.13 20.30 6.77
C LYS A 51 14.36 19.20 7.53
N ARG A 52 13.14 18.86 7.09
CA ARG A 52 12.30 17.82 7.70
C ARG A 52 12.34 16.49 6.97
N ALA A 53 12.92 16.44 5.76
CA ALA A 53 12.92 15.24 4.91
C ALA A 53 13.50 13.99 5.60
N GLY A 54 14.39 14.17 6.60
CA GLY A 54 14.94 13.06 7.39
C GLY A 54 14.05 12.58 8.55
N ARG A 55 12.88 13.21 8.80
CA ARG A 55 11.99 12.76 9.87
C ARG A 55 11.19 11.53 9.43
N ALA A 56 11.02 10.58 10.35
CA ALA A 56 10.28 9.37 10.08
C ALA A 56 8.80 9.66 9.77
N THR A 57 8.27 8.99 8.77
CA THR A 57 6.87 9.07 8.32
C THR A 57 6.23 7.69 8.43
N ASN A 58 6.02 7.23 9.68
CA ASN A 58 5.49 5.89 9.96
C ASN A 58 3.95 5.84 9.99
N ASN A 59 3.30 7.01 9.91
CA ASN A 59 1.86 7.14 9.80
C ASN A 59 1.47 7.44 8.35
N GLY A 60 0.19 7.31 8.03
CA GLY A 60 -0.30 7.56 6.69
C GLY A 60 -1.55 6.76 6.37
N LYS A 61 -1.86 6.64 5.08
CA LYS A 61 -2.95 5.81 4.57
C LYS A 61 -2.62 5.18 3.23
N VAL A 62 -3.22 4.02 3.00
CA VAL A 62 -3.34 3.41 1.68
C VAL A 62 -4.66 3.83 1.06
N PHE A 63 -4.60 4.27 -0.18
CA PHE A 63 -5.76 4.60 -1.01
C PHE A 63 -5.82 3.64 -2.18
N ILE A 64 -7.03 3.20 -2.53
CA ILE A 64 -7.26 2.37 -3.71
C ILE A 64 -8.33 3.01 -4.57
N LYS A 65 -8.04 3.15 -5.85
CA LYS A 65 -9.04 3.53 -6.86
C LYS A 65 -9.10 2.45 -7.92
N MET A 66 -10.30 1.92 -8.12
CA MET A 66 -10.56 0.87 -9.11
C MET A 66 -11.55 1.39 -10.15
N LYS A 67 -11.45 0.90 -11.39
CA LYS A 67 -12.45 1.14 -12.44
C LYS A 67 -13.75 0.38 -12.12
N ASP A 68 -14.88 0.92 -12.56
CA ASP A 68 -16.19 0.34 -12.31
C ASP A 68 -16.37 -1.05 -12.93
N ASP A 69 -15.63 -1.34 -14.01
CA ASP A 69 -15.61 -2.65 -14.69
C ASP A 69 -14.60 -3.64 -14.08
N ASN A 70 -13.93 -3.29 -12.97
CA ASN A 70 -12.89 -4.09 -12.31
C ASN A 70 -11.69 -4.44 -13.21
N SER A 71 -11.46 -3.69 -14.29
CA SER A 71 -10.36 -3.95 -15.24
C SER A 71 -9.02 -3.33 -14.86
N ALA A 72 -9.02 -2.36 -13.95
CA ALA A 72 -7.78 -1.75 -13.45
C ALA A 72 -7.99 -1.17 -12.05
N ALA A 73 -6.94 -1.23 -11.23
CA ALA A 73 -6.89 -0.61 -9.91
C ALA A 73 -5.52 0.03 -9.67
N VAL A 74 -5.51 1.16 -8.97
CA VAL A 74 -4.29 1.81 -8.46
C VAL A 74 -4.31 1.75 -6.95
N LEU A 75 -3.17 1.35 -6.37
CA LEU A 75 -2.89 1.46 -4.94
C LEU A 75 -1.88 2.58 -4.73
N VAL A 76 -2.11 3.39 -3.70
CA VAL A 76 -1.24 4.51 -3.31
C VAL A 76 -0.99 4.46 -1.82
N GLU A 77 0.25 4.55 -1.38
CA GLU A 77 0.60 4.80 0.01
C GLU A 77 1.13 6.22 0.17
N LEU A 78 0.41 7.04 0.95
CA LEU A 78 0.86 8.34 1.42
C LEU A 78 1.25 8.26 2.89
N ASN A 79 2.45 8.75 3.21
CA ASN A 79 2.97 8.76 4.57
C ASN A 79 3.05 10.18 5.12
N ALA A 80 2.94 10.30 6.45
CA ALA A 80 3.06 11.53 7.24
C ALA A 80 3.78 11.25 8.57
N GLU A 81 4.22 12.32 9.25
CA GLU A 81 4.87 12.20 10.58
C GLU A 81 3.87 11.70 11.63
N THR A 82 2.60 12.17 11.58
CA THR A 82 1.61 11.90 12.63
C THR A 82 0.31 11.30 12.08
N ASP A 83 -0.41 10.58 12.95
CA ASP A 83 -1.75 10.07 12.66
C ASP A 83 -2.80 11.19 12.56
N PHE A 84 -2.57 12.35 13.21
CA PHE A 84 -3.42 13.52 13.06
C PHE A 84 -3.46 14.01 11.61
N VAL A 85 -2.30 14.06 10.95
CA VAL A 85 -2.22 14.40 9.52
C VAL A 85 -2.85 13.32 8.66
N ALA A 86 -2.62 12.05 8.95
CA ALA A 86 -3.25 10.95 8.22
C ALA A 86 -4.79 10.98 8.27
N ARG A 87 -5.39 11.59 9.31
CA ARG A 87 -6.85 11.79 9.44
C ARG A 87 -7.32 13.15 8.94
N ASN A 88 -6.42 14.04 8.52
CA ASN A 88 -6.78 15.36 8.02
C ASN A 88 -7.57 15.25 6.69
N PRO A 89 -8.71 15.95 6.55
CA PRO A 89 -9.49 15.94 5.30
C PRO A 89 -8.70 16.31 4.05
N ASP A 90 -7.78 17.28 4.13
CA ASP A 90 -6.92 17.68 2.99
C ASP A 90 -5.96 16.54 2.58
N PHE A 91 -5.45 15.76 3.55
CA PHE A 91 -4.62 14.59 3.28
C PHE A 91 -5.41 13.47 2.61
N ILE A 92 -6.60 13.19 3.10
CA ILE A 92 -7.50 12.18 2.55
C ILE A 92 -7.88 12.55 1.11
N ALA A 93 -8.33 13.80 0.90
CA ALA A 93 -8.69 14.30 -0.42
C ALA A 93 -7.51 14.25 -1.42
N LEU A 94 -6.28 14.55 -0.95
CA LEU A 94 -5.08 14.44 -1.77
C LEU A 94 -4.81 12.98 -2.17
N GLY A 95 -4.91 12.03 -1.23
CA GLY A 95 -4.70 10.62 -1.52
C GLY A 95 -5.70 10.05 -2.53
N GLU A 96 -6.98 10.39 -2.36
CA GLU A 96 -8.04 10.02 -3.31
C GLU A 96 -7.79 10.62 -4.70
N LYS A 97 -7.39 11.90 -4.75
CA LYS A 97 -7.04 12.58 -6.00
C LYS A 97 -5.85 11.92 -6.69
N ILE A 98 -4.77 11.63 -5.97
CA ILE A 98 -3.60 10.97 -6.54
C ILE A 98 -3.97 9.60 -7.11
N ALA A 99 -4.76 8.80 -6.38
CA ALA A 99 -5.20 7.50 -6.84
C ALA A 99 -6.07 7.61 -8.11
N ALA A 100 -6.98 8.59 -8.18
CA ALA A 100 -7.82 8.83 -9.33
C ALA A 100 -7.01 9.32 -10.54
N ASP A 101 -6.13 10.30 -10.37
CA ASP A 101 -5.27 10.85 -11.42
C ASP A 101 -4.33 9.76 -11.98
N ALA A 102 -3.74 8.95 -11.09
CA ALA A 102 -2.86 7.85 -11.49
C ALA A 102 -3.62 6.78 -12.29
N LEU A 103 -4.85 6.42 -11.90
CA LEU A 103 -5.67 5.48 -12.65
C LEU A 103 -6.04 6.05 -14.02
N ALA A 104 -6.47 7.30 -14.09
CA ALA A 104 -6.88 7.95 -15.33
C ALA A 104 -5.72 8.08 -16.33
N LYS A 105 -4.52 8.42 -15.85
CA LYS A 105 -3.31 8.60 -16.67
C LYS A 105 -2.51 7.30 -16.89
N GLY A 106 -2.87 6.21 -16.22
CA GLY A 106 -2.14 4.93 -16.31
C GLY A 106 -0.75 4.97 -15.66
N VAL A 107 -0.57 5.75 -14.59
CA VAL A 107 0.70 5.87 -13.87
C VAL A 107 0.96 4.59 -13.08
N THR A 108 2.17 4.05 -13.21
CA THR A 108 2.56 2.75 -12.62
C THR A 108 3.50 2.86 -11.43
N ALA A 109 4.08 4.04 -11.19
CA ALA A 109 4.99 4.30 -10.08
C ALA A 109 4.92 5.78 -9.67
N PRO A 110 5.39 6.16 -8.46
CA PRO A 110 5.55 7.55 -8.07
C PRO A 110 6.34 8.36 -9.11
N ASN A 111 5.91 9.60 -9.36
CA ASN A 111 6.58 10.54 -10.26
C ASN A 111 6.60 11.96 -9.69
N ASP A 112 7.33 12.87 -10.33
CA ASP A 112 7.53 14.23 -9.86
C ASP A 112 6.23 15.04 -9.81
N GLU A 113 5.31 14.83 -10.76
CA GLU A 113 4.01 15.52 -10.79
C GLU A 113 3.19 15.18 -9.53
N LEU A 114 3.04 13.90 -9.22
CA LEU A 114 2.28 13.43 -8.05
C LEU A 114 3.00 13.77 -6.74
N SER A 115 4.32 13.65 -6.70
CA SER A 115 5.13 14.03 -5.54
C SER A 115 5.05 15.53 -5.26
N GLY A 116 4.97 16.36 -6.30
CA GLY A 116 4.77 17.80 -6.18
C GLY A 116 3.46 18.17 -5.46
N LEU A 117 2.38 17.44 -5.72
CA LEU A 117 1.10 17.64 -5.01
C LEU A 117 1.25 17.35 -3.50
N VAL A 118 2.03 16.31 -3.15
CA VAL A 118 2.30 15.97 -1.74
C VAL A 118 3.15 17.05 -1.08
N GLN A 119 4.17 17.58 -1.76
CA GLN A 119 5.03 18.66 -1.25
C GLN A 119 4.23 19.96 -1.02
N ASP A 120 3.31 20.30 -1.91
CA ASP A 120 2.45 21.48 -1.75
C ASP A 120 1.60 21.37 -0.46
N LEU A 121 1.02 20.20 -0.19
CA LEU A 121 0.26 19.96 1.04
C LEU A 121 1.17 19.91 2.28
N ALA A 122 2.34 19.25 2.19
CA ALA A 122 3.31 19.16 3.27
C ALA A 122 3.82 20.55 3.69
N THR A 123 3.97 21.48 2.73
CA THR A 123 4.33 22.88 2.99
C THR A 123 3.23 23.59 3.80
N LYS A 124 1.97 23.34 3.49
CA LYS A 124 0.80 23.92 4.15
C LYS A 124 0.62 23.36 5.58
N ILE A 125 0.71 22.04 5.72
CA ILE A 125 0.53 21.33 7.01
C ILE A 125 1.77 21.44 7.91
N ARG A 126 2.97 21.60 7.32
CA ARG A 126 4.27 21.73 7.99
C ARG A 126 4.78 20.44 8.65
N GLU A 127 4.37 19.31 8.13
CA GLU A 127 4.93 18.01 8.45
C GLU A 127 5.63 17.39 7.24
N ASN A 128 6.56 16.45 7.49
CA ASN A 128 7.12 15.61 6.45
C ASN A 128 6.05 14.66 5.93
N MET A 129 5.87 14.61 4.63
CA MET A 129 4.92 13.75 3.94
C MET A 129 5.55 13.20 2.67
N GLY A 130 5.13 12.01 2.26
CA GLY A 130 5.66 11.39 1.05
C GLY A 130 4.66 10.50 0.33
N LEU A 131 4.76 10.46 -1.00
CA LEU A 131 4.19 9.40 -1.83
C LEU A 131 5.18 8.24 -1.82
N LYS A 132 4.98 7.26 -0.94
CA LYS A 132 5.95 6.18 -0.70
C LYS A 132 5.90 5.13 -1.79
N ARG A 133 4.70 4.65 -2.11
CA ARG A 133 4.46 3.60 -3.11
C ARG A 133 3.24 3.93 -3.94
N LEU A 134 3.29 3.52 -5.19
CA LEU A 134 2.16 3.53 -6.12
C LEU A 134 2.34 2.37 -7.08
N CYS A 135 1.27 1.63 -7.35
CA CYS A 135 1.25 0.66 -8.42
C CYS A 135 -0.11 0.66 -9.14
N LEU A 136 -0.08 0.28 -10.40
CA LEU A 136 -1.25 0.07 -11.24
C LEU A 136 -1.33 -1.42 -11.58
N VAL A 137 -2.41 -2.06 -11.17
CA VAL A 137 -2.76 -3.44 -11.54
C VAL A 137 -3.80 -3.40 -12.64
N LYS A 138 -3.59 -4.17 -13.71
CA LYS A 138 -4.53 -4.29 -14.84
C LYS A 138 -5.02 -5.73 -14.96
N ALA A 139 -6.26 -5.89 -15.32
CA ALA A 139 -6.88 -7.17 -15.64
C ALA A 139 -7.16 -7.29 -17.15
N SER A 140 -6.89 -8.46 -17.70
CA SER A 140 -7.27 -8.88 -19.05
C SER A 140 -8.74 -9.30 -19.08
N SER A 141 -9.24 -9.69 -20.25
CA SER A 141 -10.65 -10.09 -20.45
C SER A 141 -11.07 -11.35 -19.69
N ASN A 142 -10.11 -12.21 -19.33
CA ASN A 142 -10.30 -13.42 -18.52
C ASN A 142 -9.92 -13.27 -17.06
N GLU A 143 -9.62 -12.05 -16.63
CA GLU A 143 -9.21 -11.69 -15.27
C GLU A 143 -10.20 -10.75 -14.60
N PHE A 144 -10.18 -10.72 -13.28
CA PHE A 144 -11.02 -9.88 -12.43
C PHE A 144 -10.24 -9.35 -11.25
N LEU A 145 -10.44 -8.07 -10.92
CA LEU A 145 -9.84 -7.45 -9.74
C LEU A 145 -10.88 -7.27 -8.64
N THR A 146 -10.43 -7.46 -7.40
CA THR A 146 -11.15 -7.01 -6.20
C THR A 146 -10.21 -6.23 -5.30
N GLN A 147 -10.77 -5.39 -4.44
CA GLN A 147 -10.01 -4.59 -3.49
C GLN A 147 -10.55 -4.72 -2.07
N TYR A 148 -9.68 -4.50 -1.10
CA TYR A 148 -10.05 -4.38 0.31
C TYR A 148 -9.16 -3.36 1.02
N ILE A 149 -9.76 -2.50 1.83
CA ILE A 149 -9.06 -1.57 2.72
C ILE A 149 -9.42 -1.96 4.15
N HIS A 150 -8.40 -2.25 4.96
CA HIS A 150 -8.55 -2.62 6.37
C HIS A 150 -8.24 -1.45 7.29
N GLY A 151 -9.03 -1.37 8.38
CA GLY A 151 -8.93 -0.26 9.33
C GLY A 151 -9.20 1.07 8.63
N ASP A 152 -8.70 2.15 9.17
CA ASP A 152 -8.83 3.49 8.59
C ASP A 152 -7.78 3.75 7.48
N GLY A 153 -7.60 2.80 6.55
CA GLY A 153 -6.60 2.89 5.48
C GLY A 153 -5.22 2.37 5.87
N ASN A 154 -5.09 1.61 6.96
CA ASN A 154 -3.80 1.07 7.40
C ASN A 154 -3.24 0.00 6.47
N ILE A 155 -4.14 -0.79 5.85
CA ILE A 155 -3.78 -1.85 4.90
C ILE A 155 -4.66 -1.71 3.67
N GLY A 156 -4.08 -1.86 2.49
CA GLY A 156 -4.78 -1.97 1.23
C GLY A 156 -4.35 -3.22 0.47
N VAL A 157 -5.34 -3.94 -0.07
CA VAL A 157 -5.12 -5.16 -0.85
C VAL A 157 -5.88 -5.07 -2.16
N VAL A 158 -5.21 -5.42 -3.26
CA VAL A 158 -5.85 -5.72 -4.55
C VAL A 158 -5.50 -7.15 -4.91
N VAL A 159 -6.50 -7.93 -5.29
CA VAL A 159 -6.33 -9.32 -5.74
C VAL A 159 -6.78 -9.44 -7.18
N LYS A 160 -5.98 -10.15 -7.98
CA LYS A 160 -6.29 -10.52 -9.34
C LYS A 160 -6.57 -12.02 -9.43
N CYS A 161 -7.72 -12.35 -9.99
CA CYS A 161 -8.12 -13.72 -10.28
C CYS A 161 -8.30 -13.89 -11.78
N GLU A 162 -8.03 -15.11 -12.25
CA GLU A 162 -8.21 -15.54 -13.66
C GLU A 162 -9.19 -16.70 -13.72
N SER A 163 -9.95 -16.78 -14.83
CA SER A 163 -10.82 -17.92 -15.13
C SER A 163 -10.80 -18.26 -16.62
N ASP A 164 -10.94 -19.55 -16.94
CA ASP A 164 -11.19 -20.04 -18.28
C ASP A 164 -12.60 -19.69 -18.82
N LYS A 165 -13.49 -19.24 -17.90
CA LYS A 165 -14.85 -18.76 -18.19
C LYS A 165 -15.11 -17.45 -17.46
N PRO A 166 -14.72 -16.30 -18.03
CA PRO A 166 -14.82 -15.00 -17.33
C PRO A 166 -16.25 -14.59 -16.95
N GLU A 167 -17.27 -15.20 -17.52
CA GLU A 167 -18.67 -14.97 -17.14
C GLU A 167 -18.96 -15.29 -15.67
N ILE A 168 -18.16 -16.16 -15.02
CA ILE A 168 -18.32 -16.46 -13.58
C ILE A 168 -18.11 -15.23 -12.70
N PHE A 169 -17.31 -14.27 -13.14
CA PHE A 169 -17.08 -13.01 -12.40
C PHE A 169 -18.30 -12.10 -12.35
N LYS A 170 -19.37 -12.40 -13.05
CA LYS A 170 -20.64 -11.68 -12.96
C LYS A 170 -21.50 -12.17 -11.81
N THR A 171 -21.23 -13.34 -11.23
CA THR A 171 -22.00 -13.94 -10.14
C THR A 171 -21.56 -13.38 -8.80
N GLU A 172 -22.52 -13.04 -7.93
CA GLU A 172 -22.22 -12.48 -6.60
C GLU A 172 -21.48 -13.48 -5.70
N ASP A 173 -21.74 -14.79 -5.84
CA ASP A 173 -21.06 -15.82 -5.05
C ASP A 173 -19.55 -15.83 -5.33
N VAL A 174 -19.15 -15.75 -6.62
CA VAL A 174 -17.74 -15.71 -7.01
C VAL A 174 -17.09 -14.39 -6.57
N LYS A 175 -17.76 -13.25 -6.76
CA LYS A 175 -17.24 -11.95 -6.30
C LYS A 175 -17.04 -11.93 -4.79
N SER A 176 -18.04 -12.43 -4.02
CA SER A 176 -17.94 -12.53 -2.56
C SER A 176 -16.84 -13.47 -2.11
N PHE A 177 -16.60 -14.56 -2.85
CA PHE A 177 -15.47 -15.45 -2.59
C PHE A 177 -14.13 -14.74 -2.84
N ILE A 178 -13.93 -14.13 -4.02
CA ILE A 178 -12.69 -13.41 -4.34
C ILE A 178 -12.43 -12.28 -3.34
N PHE A 179 -13.49 -11.55 -2.92
CA PHE A 179 -13.38 -10.55 -1.86
C PHE A 179 -12.89 -11.16 -0.55
N SER A 180 -13.33 -12.38 -0.21
CA SER A 180 -12.84 -13.07 1.00
C SER A 180 -11.36 -13.47 0.93
N ILE A 181 -10.80 -13.65 -0.28
CA ILE A 181 -9.35 -13.82 -0.47
C ILE A 181 -8.61 -12.50 -0.16
N ALA A 182 -9.16 -11.34 -0.54
CA ALA A 182 -8.57 -10.05 -0.16
C ALA A 182 -8.59 -9.84 1.37
N LEU A 183 -9.67 -10.24 2.04
CA LEU A 183 -9.74 -10.24 3.52
C LEU A 183 -8.67 -11.17 4.12
N HIS A 184 -8.51 -12.37 3.57
CA HIS A 184 -7.52 -13.34 3.99
C HIS A 184 -6.10 -12.77 3.88
N ILE A 185 -5.76 -12.19 2.73
CA ILE A 185 -4.44 -11.57 2.49
C ILE A 185 -4.19 -10.42 3.47
N ALA A 186 -5.21 -9.58 3.74
CA ALA A 186 -5.07 -8.49 4.71
C ALA A 186 -4.81 -8.99 6.14
N ALA A 187 -5.38 -10.15 6.51
CA ALA A 187 -5.24 -10.72 7.85
C ALA A 187 -3.92 -11.48 8.05
N PHE A 188 -3.48 -12.25 7.05
CA PHE A 188 -2.37 -13.20 7.18
C PHE A 188 -1.09 -12.76 6.48
N ASN A 189 -1.12 -11.70 5.67
CA ASN A 189 0.03 -11.12 4.95
C ASN A 189 0.95 -12.19 4.33
N PRO A 190 0.46 -13.05 3.43
CA PRO A 190 1.32 -14.04 2.77
C PRO A 190 2.44 -13.34 1.99
N LEU A 191 3.61 -13.96 1.90
CA LEU A 191 4.76 -13.42 1.17
C LEU A 191 4.75 -13.81 -0.31
N ALA A 192 4.09 -14.91 -0.65
CA ALA A 192 3.98 -15.40 -2.02
C ALA A 192 2.61 -16.07 -2.25
N ILE A 193 2.20 -16.18 -3.52
CA ILE A 193 0.98 -16.92 -3.86
C ILE A 193 1.16 -18.41 -3.57
N ASP A 194 2.27 -18.98 -4.02
CA ASP A 194 2.63 -20.38 -3.83
C ASP A 194 4.15 -20.56 -3.77
N LYS A 195 4.60 -21.79 -3.55
CA LYS A 195 6.02 -22.16 -3.41
C LYS A 195 6.86 -21.84 -4.63
N THR A 196 6.27 -21.79 -5.83
CA THR A 196 6.99 -21.50 -7.09
C THR A 196 7.33 -20.02 -7.23
N LYS A 197 6.64 -19.17 -6.48
CA LYS A 197 6.82 -17.71 -6.46
C LYS A 197 7.71 -17.22 -5.33
N VAL A 198 8.14 -18.12 -4.44
CA VAL A 198 9.10 -17.80 -3.37
C VAL A 198 10.49 -17.64 -3.99
N ASP A 199 11.21 -16.57 -3.59
CA ASP A 199 12.59 -16.37 -3.99
C ASP A 199 13.46 -17.52 -3.49
N GLN A 200 14.10 -18.22 -4.43
CA GLN A 200 14.88 -19.42 -4.13
C GLN A 200 16.20 -19.11 -3.37
N ALA A 201 16.77 -17.92 -3.56
CA ALA A 201 17.95 -17.50 -2.81
C ALA A 201 17.58 -17.22 -1.36
N TRP A 202 16.50 -16.50 -1.13
CA TRP A 202 15.95 -16.26 0.19
C TRP A 202 15.52 -17.57 0.90
N LEU A 203 14.88 -18.50 0.18
CA LEU A 203 14.48 -19.78 0.76
C LEU A 203 15.70 -20.60 1.23
N LYS A 204 16.79 -20.62 0.46
CA LYS A 204 18.05 -21.26 0.89
C LYS A 204 18.64 -20.63 2.14
N GLU A 205 18.58 -19.31 2.26
CA GLU A 205 19.00 -18.61 3.48
C GLU A 205 18.17 -19.04 4.70
N GLN A 206 16.84 -19.16 4.54
CA GLN A 206 15.98 -19.67 5.61
C GLN A 206 16.29 -21.14 5.97
N GLU A 207 16.62 -21.99 4.98
CA GLU A 207 17.06 -23.37 5.23
C GLU A 207 18.36 -23.42 6.05
N GLU A 208 19.34 -22.56 5.78
CA GLU A 208 20.56 -22.47 6.57
C GLU A 208 20.29 -22.00 8.01
N ILE A 209 19.37 -21.02 8.19
CA ILE A 209 18.93 -20.60 9.52
C ILE A 209 18.31 -21.78 10.28
N PHE A 210 17.44 -22.58 9.64
CA PHE A 210 16.85 -23.76 10.26
C PHE A 210 17.90 -24.81 10.62
N LYS A 211 18.94 -25.05 9.78
CA LYS A 211 20.04 -25.95 10.10
C LYS A 211 20.80 -25.50 11.33
N VAL A 212 21.12 -24.21 11.44
CA VAL A 212 21.80 -23.65 12.62
C VAL A 212 20.95 -23.84 13.88
N GLN A 213 19.64 -23.54 13.82
CA GLN A 213 18.71 -23.74 14.93
C GLN A 213 18.63 -25.21 15.36
N MET A 214 18.60 -26.13 14.37
CA MET A 214 18.57 -27.57 14.64
C MET A 214 19.88 -28.06 15.30
N GLY A 215 21.03 -27.48 14.93
CA GLY A 215 22.32 -27.79 15.54
C GLY A 215 22.40 -27.37 17.03
N GLN A 216 21.60 -26.39 17.44
CA GLN A 216 21.50 -25.91 18.82
C GLN A 216 20.46 -26.69 19.65
N ASP A 217 19.60 -27.49 19.02
CA ASP A 217 18.55 -28.24 19.72
C ASP A 217 19.14 -29.54 20.31
N GLU A 218 19.22 -29.57 21.65
CA GLU A 218 19.72 -30.76 22.42
C GLU A 218 18.97 -32.05 22.06
N LYS A 219 17.68 -31.97 21.67
CA LYS A 219 16.84 -33.14 21.32
C LYS A 219 17.23 -33.73 19.96
N LEU A 220 18.00 -33.02 19.14
CA LEU A 220 18.44 -33.44 17.82
C LEU A 220 19.89 -33.89 17.82
N LYS A 221 20.64 -33.69 18.90
CA LYS A 221 22.02 -34.12 19.01
C LYS A 221 22.14 -35.65 18.89
N GLY A 222 23.04 -36.08 18.03
CA GLY A 222 23.33 -37.52 17.81
C GLY A 222 22.31 -38.25 16.93
N LYS A 223 21.32 -37.57 16.34
CA LYS A 223 20.43 -38.19 15.34
C LYS A 223 21.16 -38.43 14.02
N PRO A 224 20.86 -39.54 13.31
CA PRO A 224 21.38 -39.80 11.98
C PRO A 224 21.06 -38.66 10.98
N GLU A 225 21.96 -38.44 10.02
CA GLU A 225 21.87 -37.37 9.03
C GLU A 225 20.56 -37.40 8.23
N ASN A 226 20.14 -38.60 7.80
CA ASN A 226 18.85 -38.76 7.09
C ASN A 226 17.63 -38.36 7.92
N VAL A 227 17.68 -38.51 9.24
CA VAL A 227 16.61 -38.05 10.16
C VAL A 227 16.62 -36.53 10.27
N LEU A 228 17.81 -35.92 10.38
CA LEU A 228 17.96 -34.46 10.41
C LEU A 228 17.48 -33.80 9.11
N GLU A 229 17.82 -34.38 7.94
CA GLU A 229 17.30 -33.94 6.65
C GLU A 229 15.77 -34.03 6.58
N GLY A 230 15.18 -35.11 7.08
CA GLY A 230 13.73 -35.27 7.15
C GLY A 230 13.06 -34.19 8.01
N ILE A 231 13.68 -33.89 9.17
CA ILE A 231 13.18 -32.81 10.06
C ILE A 231 13.32 -31.45 9.38
N LEU A 232 14.44 -31.15 8.71
CA LEU A 232 14.64 -29.91 7.97
C LEU A 232 13.58 -29.73 6.88
N LYS A 233 13.36 -30.74 6.05
CA LYS A 233 12.30 -30.74 5.02
C LYS A 233 10.93 -30.46 5.62
N GLY A 234 10.62 -31.08 6.77
CA GLY A 234 9.38 -30.84 7.51
C GLY A 234 9.25 -29.39 8.00
N LYS A 235 10.33 -28.81 8.57
CA LYS A 235 10.36 -27.41 9.00
C LYS A 235 10.17 -26.45 7.83
N VAL A 236 10.88 -26.66 6.72
CA VAL A 236 10.75 -25.83 5.50
C VAL A 236 9.34 -25.94 4.92
N SER A 237 8.79 -27.15 4.83
CA SER A 237 7.41 -27.35 4.35
C SER A 237 6.38 -26.63 5.23
N LYS A 238 6.53 -26.72 6.55
CA LYS A 238 5.67 -26.00 7.50
C LYS A 238 5.79 -24.49 7.31
N TYR A 239 7.01 -23.98 7.22
CA TYR A 239 7.26 -22.56 7.01
C TYR A 239 6.65 -22.05 5.70
N LEU A 240 6.82 -22.80 4.60
CA LEU A 240 6.19 -22.47 3.32
C LEU A 240 4.67 -22.44 3.43
N SER A 241 4.06 -23.35 4.22
CA SER A 241 2.61 -23.33 4.44
C SER A 241 2.12 -22.12 5.26
N GLU A 242 2.99 -21.48 6.02
CA GLU A 242 2.67 -20.26 6.76
C GLU A 242 2.78 -19.01 5.91
N ILE A 243 3.71 -18.98 4.92
CA ILE A 243 3.99 -17.79 4.10
C ILE A 243 3.38 -17.82 2.69
N CYS A 244 2.95 -18.98 2.19
CA CYS A 244 2.34 -19.10 0.87
C CYS A 244 0.82 -19.06 0.97
N LEU A 245 0.19 -18.10 0.28
CA LEU A 245 -1.26 -17.89 0.28
C LEU A 245 -2.04 -19.20 0.06
N MET A 246 -1.66 -19.97 -0.96
CA MET A 246 -2.40 -21.18 -1.35
C MET A 246 -2.33 -22.31 -0.32
N ASP A 247 -1.29 -22.32 0.51
CA ASP A 247 -1.07 -23.36 1.52
C ASP A 247 -1.63 -22.96 2.91
N GLN A 248 -1.98 -21.68 3.12
CA GLN A 248 -2.57 -21.19 4.38
C GLN A 248 -3.98 -21.74 4.59
N GLY A 249 -4.39 -21.94 5.85
CA GLY A 249 -5.77 -22.25 6.22
C GLY A 249 -6.69 -21.09 5.84
N TYR A 250 -7.79 -21.38 5.14
CA TYR A 250 -8.70 -20.36 4.62
C TYR A 250 -9.41 -19.59 5.74
N VAL A 251 -9.43 -18.27 5.70
CA VAL A 251 -9.95 -17.39 6.77
C VAL A 251 -11.41 -17.67 7.19
N LYS A 252 -12.23 -18.20 6.30
CA LYS A 252 -13.64 -18.56 6.62
C LYS A 252 -13.83 -20.01 7.03
N ASP A 253 -12.85 -20.87 6.74
CA ASP A 253 -12.83 -22.29 7.13
C ASP A 253 -11.39 -22.80 7.20
N GLU A 254 -10.79 -22.69 8.37
CA GLU A 254 -9.39 -23.09 8.62
C GLU A 254 -9.11 -24.60 8.39
N LYS A 255 -10.17 -25.42 8.21
CA LYS A 255 -10.02 -26.87 7.94
C LYS A 255 -9.60 -27.16 6.50
N ILE A 256 -9.76 -26.19 5.62
CA ILE A 256 -9.34 -26.30 4.22
C ILE A 256 -8.29 -25.24 3.89
N THR A 257 -7.42 -25.51 2.93
CA THR A 257 -6.47 -24.51 2.45
C THR A 257 -7.15 -23.50 1.52
N VAL A 258 -6.52 -22.33 1.34
CA VAL A 258 -6.94 -21.35 0.32
C VAL A 258 -7.01 -21.99 -1.05
N ALA A 259 -6.01 -22.82 -1.43
CA ALA A 259 -6.01 -23.56 -2.70
C ALA A 259 -7.28 -24.40 -2.87
N LYS A 260 -7.67 -25.13 -1.81
CA LYS A 260 -8.87 -25.96 -1.82
C LYS A 260 -10.15 -25.13 -1.95
N ALA A 261 -10.22 -24.02 -1.22
CA ALA A 261 -11.35 -23.10 -1.30
C ALA A 261 -11.52 -22.50 -2.71
N VAL A 262 -10.40 -22.10 -3.36
CA VAL A 262 -10.39 -21.60 -4.75
C VAL A 262 -10.88 -22.69 -5.72
N GLU A 263 -10.38 -23.93 -5.58
CA GLU A 263 -10.82 -25.07 -6.40
C GLU A 263 -12.32 -25.33 -6.26
N GLU A 264 -12.84 -25.33 -5.04
CA GLU A 264 -14.26 -25.57 -4.76
C GLU A 264 -15.15 -24.46 -5.30
N CYS A 265 -14.73 -23.20 -5.19
CA CYS A 265 -15.45 -22.07 -5.77
C CYS A 265 -15.52 -22.21 -7.29
N GLY A 266 -14.39 -22.49 -7.96
CA GLY A 266 -14.34 -22.71 -9.40
C GLY A 266 -15.24 -23.88 -9.84
N LYS A 267 -15.20 -25.02 -9.16
CA LYS A 267 -16.08 -26.19 -9.43
C LYS A 267 -17.56 -25.84 -9.29
N LYS A 268 -17.95 -25.11 -8.26
CA LYS A 268 -19.35 -24.65 -8.08
C LYS A 268 -19.81 -23.73 -9.19
N ALA A 269 -18.91 -22.87 -9.67
CA ALA A 269 -19.16 -21.96 -10.78
C ALA A 269 -19.05 -22.64 -12.17
N GLY A 270 -18.62 -23.91 -12.23
CA GLY A 270 -18.44 -24.66 -13.49
C GLY A 270 -17.26 -24.18 -14.33
N ALA A 271 -16.23 -23.64 -13.73
CA ALA A 271 -15.04 -23.08 -14.36
C ALA A 271 -13.77 -23.37 -13.56
N LYS A 272 -12.61 -23.11 -14.16
CA LYS A 272 -11.35 -23.01 -13.41
C LYS A 272 -11.20 -21.61 -12.91
N LEU A 273 -10.84 -21.47 -11.63
CA LEU A 273 -10.54 -20.20 -10.97
C LEU A 273 -9.14 -20.27 -10.40
N ALA A 274 -8.35 -19.23 -10.57
CA ALA A 274 -7.02 -19.10 -10.00
C ALA A 274 -6.80 -17.68 -9.45
N VAL A 275 -6.03 -17.56 -8.37
CA VAL A 275 -5.46 -16.29 -7.91
C VAL A 275 -4.11 -16.15 -8.57
N THR A 276 -3.92 -15.12 -9.39
CA THR A 276 -2.70 -14.95 -10.22
C THR A 276 -1.76 -13.88 -9.69
N GLU A 277 -2.31 -12.87 -9.01
CA GLU A 277 -1.53 -11.77 -8.45
C GLU A 277 -2.27 -11.15 -7.26
N TYR A 278 -1.52 -10.61 -6.31
CA TYR A 278 -2.05 -9.66 -5.34
C TYR A 278 -1.03 -8.58 -5.04
N VAL A 279 -1.52 -7.43 -4.63
CA VAL A 279 -0.71 -6.33 -4.08
C VAL A 279 -1.20 -6.06 -2.67
N TYR A 280 -0.27 -6.02 -1.74
CA TYR A 280 -0.50 -5.72 -0.33
C TYR A 280 0.36 -4.53 0.07
N TYR A 281 -0.28 -3.47 0.57
CA TYR A 281 0.40 -2.34 1.18
C TYR A 281 -0.04 -2.21 2.63
N ARG A 282 0.92 -2.06 3.53
CA ARG A 282 0.70 -1.67 4.91
C ARG A 282 1.47 -0.40 5.18
N VAL A 283 0.82 0.57 5.82
CA VAL A 283 1.44 1.85 6.17
C VAL A 283 2.65 1.62 7.07
N GLY A 284 3.77 2.23 6.71
CA GLY A 284 5.01 2.19 7.50
C GLY A 284 5.94 1.01 7.21
N GLU A 285 5.59 0.10 6.28
CA GLU A 285 6.46 -1.01 5.81
C GLU A 285 7.37 -0.62 4.65
#